data_0693436a5da694936adb30be9ad3ca9c
#
_entry.id   0693436a5da694936adb30be9ad3ca9c
#
_cell.length_a   1.000
_cell.length_b   1.000
_cell.length_c   1.000
_cell.angle_alpha   90.00
_cell.angle_beta   90.00
_cell.angle_gamma   90.00
#
_symmetry.space_group_name_H-M   'P 1'
#
loop_
_entity.id
_entity.type
_entity.pdbx_description
1 polymer ?
#
loop_
_entity_poly.entity_id
_entity_poly.type
_entity_poly.pdbx_seq_one_letter_code
_entity_poly.pdbx_strand_id
1 'polypeptide(L)'
;MKLVFVSNYFNHHQRPLCDAFAAAKDVDLTFIQTEDMEEERKRMGWEIDISAFPYVKCWKGNESECRDLIMNADVVIWGGVEMEEEIEPRLLADKLTFRYSERIYKEGQWKFISPRGLKKKYHDHVRFRRSNVYLLCAGAFVGSDFKLIHAYPKKKFVWGYFPEVRHYDIDELMAKKSKKGEPVRLLWAGRMIDWKHPEYAIEAADKMLHGGGQLKDGYYGDALEDGFVLTMAGGGQMEEELKRMVKEKGLEEVVRFTGFMSPEEIRAEMEKSDIFLFTSDQKEGWGAVLNAAMNSGCLVIARPDIGAVPYMIQHGWNGMIGDGDLNCFCGRVAGMTLDRDDCREQGRRAYETMIKYWNAENAAAQFLRVTEGLLSGKGIIYSEKEKETGALQPMCKDPEIGPSMGARFAKRF
;
A
#
# COMPACT_ATOMS: atom_id res chain seq x y z
N MET A 1 20.53 2.51 -20.33
CA MET A 1 19.36 3.41 -20.16
C MET A 1 19.59 4.24 -18.91
N LYS A 2 19.50 5.57 -19.03
CA LYS A 2 19.61 6.49 -17.89
C LYS A 2 18.24 6.67 -17.26
N LEU A 3 18.06 6.18 -16.04
CA LEU A 3 16.83 6.29 -15.24
C LEU A 3 17.05 7.26 -14.08
N VAL A 4 16.24 8.30 -14.00
CA VAL A 4 16.25 9.20 -12.84
C VAL A 4 14.93 9.04 -12.08
N PHE A 5 15.04 8.77 -10.77
CA PHE A 5 13.89 8.71 -9.88
C PHE A 5 13.96 9.87 -8.88
N VAL A 6 13.02 10.79 -8.96
CA VAL A 6 12.93 11.97 -8.08
C VAL A 6 11.83 11.78 -7.07
N SER A 7 12.16 11.91 -5.78
CA SER A 7 11.19 11.83 -4.69
C SER A 7 11.63 12.70 -3.50
N ASN A 8 10.75 12.86 -2.50
CA ASN A 8 11.05 13.69 -1.34
C ASN A 8 12.30 13.21 -0.59
N TYR A 9 12.30 12.03 -0.02
CA TYR A 9 13.49 11.47 0.64
C TYR A 9 13.60 9.96 0.37
N PHE A 10 14.83 9.47 0.36
CA PHE A 10 15.14 8.04 0.22
C PHE A 10 14.88 7.32 1.55
N ASN A 11 14.16 6.20 1.51
CA ASN A 11 13.80 5.44 2.70
C ASN A 11 13.65 3.93 2.39
N HIS A 12 13.42 3.15 3.44
CA HIS A 12 13.30 1.68 3.36
C HIS A 12 12.17 1.17 2.45
N HIS A 13 11.16 1.99 2.12
CA HIS A 13 10.12 1.60 1.16
C HIS A 13 10.54 1.76 -0.29
N GLN A 14 11.45 2.69 -0.58
CA GLN A 14 11.93 2.97 -1.94
C GLN A 14 13.21 2.21 -2.27
N ARG A 15 14.03 1.92 -1.25
CA ARG A 15 15.32 1.25 -1.40
C ARG A 15 15.22 -0.04 -2.21
N PRO A 16 14.34 -1.03 -1.93
CA PRO A 16 14.35 -2.29 -2.67
C PRO A 16 14.09 -2.11 -4.16
N LEU A 17 13.18 -1.20 -4.53
CA LEU A 17 12.90 -0.88 -5.94
C LEU A 17 14.11 -0.21 -6.61
N CYS A 18 14.78 0.70 -5.91
CA CYS A 18 15.99 1.36 -6.42
C CYS A 18 17.15 0.36 -6.57
N ASP A 19 17.34 -0.53 -5.59
CA ASP A 19 18.35 -1.61 -5.67
C ASP A 19 18.07 -2.52 -6.87
N ALA A 20 16.79 -2.87 -7.12
CA ALA A 20 16.41 -3.69 -8.27
C ALA A 20 16.67 -2.98 -9.61
N PHE A 21 16.42 -1.67 -9.69
CA PHE A 21 16.78 -0.87 -10.87
C PHE A 21 18.30 -0.78 -11.06
N ALA A 22 19.05 -0.55 -9.99
CA ALA A 22 20.52 -0.44 -10.04
C ALA A 22 21.20 -1.76 -10.41
N ALA A 23 20.61 -2.89 -10.02
CA ALA A 23 21.09 -4.23 -10.37
C ALA A 23 20.74 -4.64 -11.81
N ALA A 24 19.80 -3.95 -12.47
CA ALA A 24 19.38 -4.30 -13.82
C ALA A 24 20.48 -3.98 -14.85
N LYS A 25 20.69 -4.91 -15.80
CA LYS A 25 21.70 -4.75 -16.85
C LYS A 25 21.41 -3.50 -17.70
N ASP A 26 22.46 -2.74 -18.00
CA ASP A 26 22.42 -1.55 -18.85
C ASP A 26 21.49 -0.41 -18.33
N VAL A 27 21.22 -0.38 -17.02
CA VAL A 27 20.51 0.70 -16.33
C VAL A 27 21.50 1.51 -15.50
N ASP A 28 21.52 2.81 -15.74
CA ASP A 28 22.25 3.82 -14.97
C ASP A 28 21.21 4.58 -14.13
N LEU A 29 21.05 4.18 -12.87
CA LEU A 29 20.07 4.76 -11.94
C LEU A 29 20.67 5.95 -11.20
N THR A 30 19.91 7.04 -11.15
CA THR A 30 20.09 8.11 -10.15
C THR A 30 18.77 8.33 -9.40
N PHE A 31 18.81 8.19 -8.08
CA PHE A 31 17.71 8.64 -7.20
C PHE A 31 18.03 10.05 -6.69
N ILE A 32 17.14 11.01 -6.93
CA ILE A 32 17.28 12.37 -6.45
C ILE A 32 16.34 12.58 -5.27
N GLN A 33 16.94 12.79 -4.09
CA GLN A 33 16.24 13.17 -2.86
C GLN A 33 16.10 14.69 -2.80
N THR A 34 14.87 15.22 -2.70
CA THR A 34 14.61 16.66 -2.73
C THR A 34 14.51 17.31 -1.34
N GLU A 35 14.24 16.53 -0.30
CA GLU A 35 14.00 16.99 1.05
C GLU A 35 14.79 16.16 2.07
N ASP A 36 15.08 16.76 3.22
CA ASP A 36 15.59 16.01 4.37
C ASP A 36 14.43 15.27 5.06
N MET A 37 14.72 14.09 5.63
CA MET A 37 13.70 13.33 6.34
C MET A 37 13.26 14.04 7.62
N GLU A 38 11.94 14.09 7.84
CA GLU A 38 11.31 14.64 9.04
C GLU A 38 11.79 13.92 10.32
N GLU A 39 12.04 14.68 11.40
CA GLU A 39 12.53 14.14 12.67
C GLU A 39 11.60 13.07 13.29
N GLU A 40 10.29 13.20 13.10
CA GLU A 40 9.33 12.19 13.55
C GLU A 40 9.60 10.84 12.88
N ARG A 41 9.88 10.84 11.57
CA ARG A 41 10.17 9.62 10.81
C ARG A 41 11.53 9.01 11.15
N LYS A 42 12.52 9.86 11.43
CA LYS A 42 13.82 9.39 11.93
C LYS A 42 13.65 8.66 13.27
N ARG A 43 12.86 9.22 14.21
CA ARG A 43 12.53 8.57 15.48
C ARG A 43 11.79 7.22 15.32
N MET A 44 11.05 7.07 14.23
CA MET A 44 10.39 5.82 13.84
C MET A 44 11.35 4.80 13.18
N GLY A 45 12.64 5.10 13.09
CA GLY A 45 13.65 4.21 12.50
C GLY A 45 13.63 4.15 10.97
N TRP A 46 13.11 5.19 10.29
CA TRP A 46 13.05 5.23 8.83
C TRP A 46 14.33 5.74 8.19
N GLU A 47 15.22 6.36 8.96
CA GLU A 47 16.46 6.92 8.46
C GLU A 47 17.40 5.83 7.95
N ILE A 48 17.96 6.09 6.76
CA ILE A 48 18.94 5.24 6.12
C ILE A 48 20.19 6.10 5.86
N ASP A 49 21.37 5.55 6.11
CA ASP A 49 22.61 6.20 5.68
C ASP A 49 22.72 6.18 4.15
N ILE A 50 22.36 7.30 3.53
CA ILE A 50 22.34 7.45 2.08
C ILE A 50 23.74 7.40 1.46
N SER A 51 24.81 7.60 2.23
CA SER A 51 26.19 7.52 1.73
C SER A 51 26.57 6.10 1.27
N ALA A 52 25.86 5.08 1.75
CA ALA A 52 26.04 3.69 1.33
C ALA A 52 25.46 3.41 -0.08
N PHE A 53 24.70 4.35 -0.67
CA PHE A 53 24.01 4.14 -1.94
C PHE A 53 24.54 5.10 -3.01
N PRO A 54 25.45 4.65 -3.88
CA PRO A 54 26.12 5.52 -4.86
C PRO A 54 25.18 6.14 -5.90
N TYR A 55 23.98 5.58 -6.07
CA TYR A 55 22.95 6.10 -6.96
C TYR A 55 22.08 7.19 -6.30
N VAL A 56 22.22 7.47 -4.99
CA VAL A 56 21.45 8.51 -4.30
C VAL A 56 22.18 9.85 -4.35
N LYS A 57 21.48 10.88 -4.77
CA LYS A 57 21.95 12.26 -4.85
C LYS A 57 20.98 13.19 -4.11
N CYS A 58 21.49 14.11 -3.31
CA CYS A 58 20.68 15.16 -2.70
C CYS A 58 20.50 16.31 -3.70
N TRP A 59 19.29 16.83 -3.77
CA TRP A 59 18.97 18.03 -4.54
C TRP A 59 19.72 19.24 -4.00
N LYS A 60 19.63 19.47 -2.70
CA LYS A 60 20.21 20.60 -2.00
C LYS A 60 21.74 20.64 -2.17
N GLY A 61 22.22 21.72 -2.75
CA GLY A 61 23.64 21.93 -3.06
C GLY A 61 24.10 21.30 -4.40
N ASN A 62 23.21 20.62 -5.14
CA ASN A 62 23.48 20.01 -6.44
C ASN A 62 22.40 20.35 -7.47
N GLU A 63 21.69 21.46 -7.31
CA GLU A 63 20.48 21.81 -8.06
C GLU A 63 20.73 21.83 -9.57
N SER A 64 21.84 22.43 -10.02
CA SER A 64 22.19 22.51 -11.45
C SER A 64 22.42 21.11 -12.04
N GLU A 65 23.21 20.28 -11.36
CA GLU A 65 23.49 18.92 -11.80
C GLU A 65 22.22 18.06 -11.82
N CYS A 66 21.36 18.21 -10.80
CA CYS A 66 20.07 17.49 -10.73
C CYS A 66 19.15 17.88 -11.91
N ARG A 67 19.08 19.17 -12.28
CA ARG A 67 18.35 19.63 -13.47
C ARG A 67 18.89 19.01 -14.75
N ASP A 68 20.21 18.95 -14.89
CA ASP A 68 20.85 18.33 -16.04
C ASP A 68 20.58 16.84 -16.11
N LEU A 69 20.61 16.11 -14.98
CA LEU A 69 20.27 14.70 -14.89
C LEU A 69 18.81 14.48 -15.29
N ILE A 70 17.87 15.23 -14.72
CA ILE A 70 16.43 15.16 -15.05
C ILE A 70 16.22 15.44 -16.53
N MET A 71 16.87 16.45 -17.09
CA MET A 71 16.68 16.83 -18.50
C MET A 71 17.26 15.81 -19.47
N ASN A 72 18.40 15.18 -19.14
CA ASN A 72 19.15 14.31 -20.05
C ASN A 72 18.90 12.79 -19.85
N ALA A 73 18.10 12.41 -18.82
CA ALA A 73 17.70 11.01 -18.63
C ALA A 73 16.86 10.49 -19.81
N ASP A 74 16.98 9.19 -20.10
CA ASP A 74 16.08 8.51 -21.04
C ASP A 74 14.66 8.47 -20.49
N VAL A 75 14.53 8.19 -19.20
CA VAL A 75 13.24 8.15 -18.48
C VAL A 75 13.37 8.76 -17.08
N VAL A 76 12.32 9.44 -16.64
CA VAL A 76 12.19 10.01 -15.28
C VAL A 76 10.96 9.44 -14.59
N ILE A 77 11.12 8.99 -13.34
CA ILE A 77 10.03 8.78 -12.39
C ILE A 77 9.98 10.01 -11.49
N TRP A 78 8.81 10.67 -11.40
CA TRP A 78 8.62 11.89 -10.64
C TRP A 78 7.45 11.73 -9.68
N GLY A 79 7.70 11.70 -8.39
CA GLY A 79 6.63 11.53 -7.40
C GLY A 79 7.00 11.91 -5.98
N GLY A 80 6.00 12.35 -5.20
CA GLY A 80 6.20 12.78 -3.83
C GLY A 80 6.90 14.14 -3.70
N VAL A 81 6.89 14.97 -4.76
CA VAL A 81 7.62 16.25 -4.85
C VAL A 81 6.67 17.34 -5.30
N GLU A 82 6.79 18.52 -4.70
CA GLU A 82 5.99 19.72 -5.03
C GLU A 82 6.78 20.79 -5.84
N MET A 83 7.82 20.37 -6.56
CA MET A 83 8.70 21.27 -7.36
C MET A 83 8.34 21.16 -8.85
N GLU A 84 7.10 21.51 -9.22
CA GLU A 84 6.60 21.32 -10.60
C GLU A 84 7.39 22.11 -11.65
N GLU A 85 7.97 23.26 -11.27
CA GLU A 85 8.83 24.06 -12.12
C GLU A 85 10.10 23.35 -12.58
N GLU A 86 10.59 22.39 -11.80
CA GLU A 86 11.82 21.66 -12.10
C GLU A 86 11.63 20.55 -13.11
N ILE A 87 10.42 19.97 -13.20
CA ILE A 87 10.09 18.93 -14.18
C ILE A 87 9.48 19.52 -15.46
N GLU A 88 8.91 20.72 -15.41
CA GLU A 88 8.22 21.35 -16.52
C GLU A 88 9.05 21.44 -17.82
N PRO A 89 10.34 21.85 -17.81
CA PRO A 89 11.16 21.89 -19.03
C PRO A 89 11.23 20.54 -19.73
N ARG A 90 11.34 19.45 -18.98
CA ARG A 90 11.34 18.08 -19.52
C ARG A 90 10.00 17.72 -20.16
N LEU A 91 8.88 18.07 -19.52
CA LEU A 91 7.54 17.81 -20.02
C LEU A 91 7.24 18.58 -21.29
N LEU A 92 7.72 19.84 -21.39
CA LEU A 92 7.62 20.66 -22.61
C LEU A 92 8.49 20.11 -23.75
N ALA A 93 9.61 19.47 -23.43
CA ALA A 93 10.45 18.76 -24.41
C ALA A 93 9.91 17.38 -24.80
N ASP A 94 8.72 17.01 -24.36
CA ASP A 94 8.01 15.75 -24.63
C ASP A 94 8.82 14.48 -24.31
N LYS A 95 9.73 14.56 -23.33
CA LYS A 95 10.57 13.43 -22.92
C LYS A 95 9.80 12.47 -22.02
N LEU A 96 10.06 11.16 -22.15
CA LEU A 96 9.37 10.11 -21.42
C LEU A 96 9.47 10.32 -19.90
N THR A 97 8.31 10.51 -19.27
CA THR A 97 8.20 10.76 -17.83
C THR A 97 7.05 9.96 -17.24
N PHE A 98 7.29 9.33 -16.10
CA PHE A 98 6.28 8.69 -15.29
C PHE A 98 6.01 9.52 -14.04
N ARG A 99 4.78 10.02 -13.90
CA ARG A 99 4.32 10.60 -12.63
C ARG A 99 3.98 9.48 -11.69
N TYR A 100 4.45 9.54 -10.47
CA TYR A 100 4.15 8.60 -9.40
C TYR A 100 3.32 9.30 -8.32
N SER A 101 2.09 8.87 -8.10
CA SER A 101 1.16 9.59 -7.23
C SER A 101 0.27 8.64 -6.43
N GLU A 102 0.04 8.99 -5.18
CA GLU A 102 -1.12 8.55 -4.41
C GLU A 102 -2.35 9.39 -4.78
N ARG A 103 -3.48 9.12 -4.11
CA ARG A 103 -4.72 9.86 -4.29
C ARG A 103 -4.56 11.36 -4.07
N ILE A 104 -5.07 12.16 -5.00
CA ILE A 104 -5.11 13.63 -4.87
C ILE A 104 -6.38 14.11 -4.13
N TYR A 105 -7.35 13.24 -3.90
CA TYR A 105 -8.61 13.52 -3.22
C TYR A 105 -8.88 12.56 -2.06
N LYS A 106 -7.90 12.42 -1.13
CA LYS A 106 -8.00 11.54 0.05
C LYS A 106 -9.19 11.86 0.95
N GLU A 107 -9.56 13.13 1.07
CA GLU A 107 -10.68 13.56 1.90
C GLU A 107 -12.04 13.58 1.17
N GLY A 108 -12.06 13.10 -0.05
CA GLY A 108 -13.27 13.00 -0.86
C GLY A 108 -13.17 13.70 -2.23
N GLN A 109 -13.73 13.05 -3.22
CA GLN A 109 -13.68 13.55 -4.61
C GLN A 109 -14.51 14.83 -4.83
N TRP A 110 -15.37 15.21 -3.90
CA TRP A 110 -16.11 16.48 -3.96
C TRP A 110 -15.18 17.71 -4.05
N LYS A 111 -13.95 17.60 -3.54
CA LYS A 111 -12.92 18.67 -3.63
C LYS A 111 -12.52 19.01 -5.07
N PHE A 112 -12.86 18.18 -6.07
CA PHE A 112 -12.54 18.47 -7.46
C PHE A 112 -13.23 19.73 -8.01
N ILE A 113 -14.34 20.18 -7.39
CA ILE A 113 -15.06 21.40 -7.79
C ILE A 113 -14.35 22.70 -7.40
N SER A 114 -13.28 22.66 -6.61
CA SER A 114 -12.53 23.85 -6.22
C SER A 114 -11.85 24.53 -7.41
N PRO A 115 -12.22 25.79 -7.78
CA PRO A 115 -11.63 26.46 -8.95
C PRO A 115 -10.11 26.62 -8.86
N ARG A 116 -9.59 26.96 -7.64
CA ARG A 116 -8.16 27.07 -7.39
C ARG A 116 -7.47 25.73 -7.54
N GLY A 117 -8.05 24.68 -6.98
CA GLY A 117 -7.55 23.31 -7.11
C GLY A 117 -7.55 22.83 -8.58
N LEU A 118 -8.60 23.11 -9.34
CA LEU A 118 -8.67 22.79 -10.76
C LEU A 118 -7.62 23.53 -11.58
N LYS A 119 -7.38 24.83 -11.31
CA LYS A 119 -6.31 25.60 -11.96
C LYS A 119 -4.94 25.00 -11.73
N LYS A 120 -4.62 24.62 -10.47
CA LYS A 120 -3.36 23.93 -10.14
C LYS A 120 -3.28 22.58 -10.87
N LYS A 121 -4.31 21.74 -10.80
CA LYS A 121 -4.32 20.43 -11.47
C LYS A 121 -4.25 20.53 -13.00
N TYR A 122 -4.88 21.55 -13.60
CA TYR A 122 -4.72 21.82 -15.03
C TYR A 122 -3.25 22.12 -15.37
N HIS A 123 -2.62 23.00 -14.62
CA HIS A 123 -1.23 23.37 -14.82
C HIS A 123 -0.28 22.18 -14.64
N ASP A 124 -0.43 21.42 -13.57
CA ASP A 124 0.51 20.37 -13.20
C ASP A 124 0.31 19.08 -14.05
N HIS A 125 -0.93 18.78 -14.48
CA HIS A 125 -1.25 17.48 -15.08
C HIS A 125 -2.01 17.54 -16.41
N VAL A 126 -3.07 18.36 -16.49
CA VAL A 126 -4.02 18.27 -17.62
C VAL A 126 -3.42 18.82 -18.92
N ARG A 127 -2.66 19.91 -18.86
CA ARG A 127 -2.01 20.52 -20.04
C ARG A 127 -1.03 19.54 -20.72
N PHE A 128 -0.46 18.60 -19.98
CA PHE A 128 0.46 17.58 -20.47
C PHE A 128 -0.21 16.24 -20.85
N ARG A 129 -1.55 16.16 -20.89
CA ARG A 129 -2.29 14.92 -21.12
C ARG A 129 -1.97 14.23 -22.46
N ARG A 130 -1.46 14.98 -23.45
CA ARG A 130 -1.07 14.46 -24.77
C ARG A 130 0.42 14.17 -24.88
N SER A 131 1.24 14.77 -24.01
CA SER A 131 2.70 14.58 -23.96
C SER A 131 3.08 13.16 -23.57
N ASN A 132 4.35 12.81 -23.74
CA ASN A 132 4.90 11.49 -23.41
C ASN A 132 5.03 11.30 -21.87
N VAL A 133 3.92 11.52 -21.17
CA VAL A 133 3.78 11.47 -19.72
C VAL A 133 2.76 10.41 -19.33
N TYR A 134 3.14 9.53 -18.42
CA TYR A 134 2.33 8.44 -17.90
C TYR A 134 2.14 8.58 -16.39
N LEU A 135 1.13 7.90 -15.82
CA LEU A 135 0.86 7.91 -14.40
C LEU A 135 1.03 6.52 -13.79
N LEU A 136 1.88 6.41 -12.80
CA LEU A 136 2.00 5.26 -11.90
C LEU A 136 1.05 5.48 -10.72
N CYS A 137 -0.04 4.73 -10.69
CA CYS A 137 -1.10 4.87 -9.69
C CYS A 137 -0.75 4.10 -8.41
N ALA A 138 -0.20 4.78 -7.40
CA ALA A 138 0.06 4.17 -6.09
C ALA A 138 -1.24 4.01 -5.30
N GLY A 139 -2.04 3.06 -5.72
CA GLY A 139 -3.34 2.71 -5.16
C GLY A 139 -4.47 2.74 -6.17
N ALA A 140 -5.46 1.87 -5.95
CA ALA A 140 -6.53 1.55 -6.88
C ALA A 140 -7.49 2.71 -7.20
N PHE A 141 -7.53 3.73 -6.36
CA PHE A 141 -8.45 4.87 -6.53
C PHE A 141 -7.78 6.09 -7.19
N VAL A 142 -6.46 6.03 -7.40
CA VAL A 142 -5.67 7.11 -8.03
C VAL A 142 -6.15 7.37 -9.45
N GLY A 143 -6.32 6.32 -10.24
CA GLY A 143 -6.80 6.43 -11.62
C GLY A 143 -8.14 7.14 -11.73
N SER A 144 -9.07 6.88 -10.78
CA SER A 144 -10.37 7.53 -10.68
C SER A 144 -10.25 9.04 -10.37
N ASP A 145 -9.36 9.42 -9.45
CA ASP A 145 -9.14 10.82 -9.11
C ASP A 145 -8.61 11.62 -10.32
N PHE A 146 -7.65 11.07 -11.07
CA PHE A 146 -7.10 11.70 -12.26
C PHE A 146 -8.04 11.64 -13.47
N LYS A 147 -8.98 10.70 -13.52
CA LYS A 147 -10.06 10.65 -14.52
C LYS A 147 -11.02 11.85 -14.36
N LEU A 148 -11.34 12.26 -13.11
CA LEU A 148 -12.20 13.42 -12.85
C LEU A 148 -11.65 14.72 -13.46
N ILE A 149 -10.34 14.89 -13.47
CA ILE A 149 -9.70 16.07 -14.03
C ILE A 149 -9.24 15.88 -15.48
N HIS A 150 -9.63 14.78 -16.14
CA HIS A 150 -9.26 14.44 -17.51
C HIS A 150 -7.74 14.38 -17.79
N ALA A 151 -6.93 14.01 -16.79
CA ALA A 151 -5.49 13.79 -16.92
C ALA A 151 -5.15 12.34 -17.30
N TYR A 152 -4.05 12.14 -18.02
CA TYR A 152 -3.48 10.84 -18.42
C TYR A 152 -4.47 9.86 -19.08
N PRO A 153 -5.24 10.23 -20.10
CA PRO A 153 -6.20 9.34 -20.75
C PRO A 153 -5.45 8.15 -21.38
N LYS A 154 -5.81 6.92 -20.97
CA LYS A 154 -5.17 5.66 -21.42
C LYS A 154 -3.67 5.54 -21.09
N LYS A 155 -3.13 6.39 -20.19
CA LYS A 155 -1.72 6.47 -19.82
C LYS A 155 -1.51 6.24 -18.31
N LYS A 156 -2.33 5.36 -17.70
CA LYS A 156 -2.27 5.03 -16.28
C LYS A 156 -1.90 3.57 -16.10
N PHE A 157 -1.06 3.29 -15.08
CA PHE A 157 -0.62 1.96 -14.72
C PHE A 157 -0.90 1.67 -13.25
N VAL A 158 -1.25 0.43 -12.96
CA VAL A 158 -1.22 -0.12 -11.60
C VAL A 158 0.19 -0.01 -11.07
N TRP A 159 0.34 0.56 -9.90
CA TRP A 159 1.62 0.72 -9.23
C TRP A 159 1.43 0.79 -7.71
N GLY A 160 2.53 0.75 -6.94
CA GLY A 160 2.44 0.85 -5.49
C GLY A 160 3.78 1.04 -4.82
N TYR A 161 3.86 0.62 -3.56
CA TYR A 161 5.09 0.54 -2.80
C TYR A 161 5.61 -0.89 -2.83
N PHE A 162 6.93 -1.00 -2.91
CA PHE A 162 7.64 -2.28 -2.98
C PHE A 162 8.68 -2.36 -1.86
N PRO A 163 8.25 -2.39 -0.59
CA PRO A 163 9.16 -2.58 0.53
C PRO A 163 9.83 -3.95 0.43
N GLU A 164 10.84 -4.16 1.26
CA GLU A 164 11.58 -5.42 1.31
C GLU A 164 10.63 -6.63 1.44
N VAL A 165 10.81 -7.58 0.54
CA VAL A 165 10.16 -8.89 0.58
C VAL A 165 11.14 -9.91 1.12
N ARG A 166 10.79 -10.54 2.25
CA ARG A 166 11.60 -11.60 2.84
C ARG A 166 11.22 -12.94 2.25
N HIS A 167 12.25 -13.72 1.91
CA HIS A 167 12.08 -15.08 1.41
C HIS A 167 12.16 -16.06 2.58
N TYR A 168 11.06 -16.76 2.84
CA TYR A 168 10.95 -17.78 3.86
C TYR A 168 10.81 -19.16 3.22
N ASP A 169 11.23 -20.21 3.92
CA ASP A 169 10.63 -21.51 3.73
C ASP A 169 9.16 -21.41 4.15
N ILE A 170 8.25 -21.68 3.21
CA ILE A 170 6.81 -21.43 3.45
C ILE A 170 6.25 -22.38 4.50
N ASP A 171 6.75 -23.61 4.61
CA ASP A 171 6.26 -24.57 5.59
C ASP A 171 6.79 -24.22 6.98
N GLU A 172 8.01 -23.72 7.10
CA GLU A 172 8.55 -23.20 8.35
C GLU A 172 7.79 -21.93 8.79
N LEU A 173 7.45 -21.04 7.86
CA LEU A 173 6.66 -19.84 8.17
C LEU A 173 5.26 -20.24 8.66
N MET A 174 4.60 -21.16 7.96
CA MET A 174 3.27 -21.64 8.36
C MET A 174 3.31 -22.41 9.68
N ALA A 175 4.42 -23.06 10.04
CA ALA A 175 4.59 -23.74 11.31
C ALA A 175 4.65 -22.79 12.52
N LYS A 176 4.93 -21.48 12.31
CA LYS A 176 4.90 -20.46 13.37
C LYS A 176 3.47 -20.02 13.72
N LYS A 177 2.50 -20.27 12.86
CA LYS A 177 1.07 -19.92 13.05
C LYS A 177 0.44 -20.79 14.13
N SER A 178 -0.68 -20.35 14.69
CA SER A 178 -1.36 -21.09 15.78
C SER A 178 -1.76 -22.49 15.33
N LYS A 179 -1.60 -23.46 16.23
CA LYS A 179 -1.99 -24.85 16.00
C LYS A 179 -3.36 -25.12 16.63
N LYS A 180 -3.98 -26.23 16.27
CA LYS A 180 -5.18 -26.72 16.94
C LYS A 180 -4.88 -26.91 18.43
N GLY A 181 -5.72 -26.40 19.31
CA GLY A 181 -5.51 -26.34 20.75
C GLY A 181 -4.79 -25.05 21.24
N GLU A 182 -4.37 -24.15 20.33
CA GLU A 182 -3.81 -22.84 20.66
C GLU A 182 -4.80 -21.74 20.25
N PRO A 183 -4.81 -20.57 20.95
CA PRO A 183 -5.66 -19.45 20.56
C PRO A 183 -5.24 -18.88 19.20
N VAL A 184 -6.22 -18.47 18.38
CA VAL A 184 -5.96 -17.77 17.13
C VAL A 184 -5.38 -16.39 17.42
N ARG A 185 -4.29 -16.02 16.74
CA ARG A 185 -3.55 -14.78 16.98
C ARG A 185 -3.94 -13.74 15.94
N LEU A 186 -4.66 -12.72 16.40
CA LEU A 186 -5.00 -11.55 15.59
C LEU A 186 -4.02 -10.42 15.88
N LEU A 187 -3.66 -9.67 14.87
CA LEU A 187 -2.77 -8.51 14.97
C LEU A 187 -3.41 -7.30 14.28
N TRP A 188 -3.43 -6.19 14.99
CA TRP A 188 -3.62 -4.86 14.43
C TRP A 188 -2.32 -4.07 14.67
N ALA A 189 -1.78 -3.38 13.66
CA ALA A 189 -0.56 -2.60 13.79
C ALA A 189 -0.63 -1.27 13.06
N GLY A 190 -0.36 -0.17 13.78
CA GLY A 190 -0.36 1.16 13.22
C GLY A 190 -0.39 2.28 14.26
N ARG A 191 -0.49 3.52 13.78
CA ARG A 191 -0.77 4.66 14.65
C ARG A 191 -2.24 4.62 15.09
N MET A 192 -2.51 4.76 16.38
CA MET A 192 -3.86 4.79 16.94
C MET A 192 -4.49 6.18 16.74
N ILE A 193 -4.99 6.41 15.52
CA ILE A 193 -5.62 7.66 15.07
C ILE A 193 -6.94 7.34 14.34
N ASP A 194 -7.83 8.33 14.25
CA ASP A 194 -9.24 8.18 13.81
C ASP A 194 -9.39 7.44 12.46
N TRP A 195 -8.69 7.88 11.43
CA TRP A 195 -8.83 7.31 10.09
C TRP A 195 -8.18 5.93 9.89
N LYS A 196 -7.44 5.43 10.90
CA LYS A 196 -6.95 4.04 10.93
C LYS A 196 -7.94 3.07 11.56
N HIS A 197 -8.96 3.58 12.22
CA HIS A 197 -10.05 2.81 12.82
C HIS A 197 -9.57 1.62 13.68
N PRO A 198 -8.67 1.85 14.66
CA PRO A 198 -8.22 0.77 15.56
C PRO A 198 -9.35 0.16 16.37
N GLU A 199 -10.42 0.91 16.63
CA GLU A 199 -11.63 0.47 17.34
C GLU A 199 -12.33 -0.72 16.63
N TYR A 200 -12.22 -0.85 15.31
CA TYR A 200 -12.80 -1.98 14.58
C TYR A 200 -12.22 -3.33 14.99
N ALA A 201 -10.92 -3.37 15.35
CA ALA A 201 -10.29 -4.57 15.86
C ALA A 201 -10.85 -4.97 17.23
N ILE A 202 -11.09 -3.99 18.12
CA ILE A 202 -11.68 -4.21 19.43
C ILE A 202 -13.16 -4.63 19.30
N GLU A 203 -13.92 -4.02 18.40
CA GLU A 203 -15.30 -4.41 18.11
C GLU A 203 -15.40 -5.84 17.56
N ALA A 204 -14.42 -6.26 16.73
CA ALA A 204 -14.37 -7.64 16.28
C ALA A 204 -14.10 -8.60 17.44
N ALA A 205 -13.17 -8.27 18.34
CA ALA A 205 -12.89 -9.06 19.55
C ALA A 205 -14.11 -9.17 20.46
N ASP A 206 -14.81 -8.04 20.69
CA ASP A 206 -16.05 -7.99 21.50
C ASP A 206 -17.12 -8.94 20.94
N LYS A 207 -17.37 -8.85 19.64
CA LYS A 207 -18.36 -9.72 18.99
C LYS A 207 -17.97 -11.18 18.99
N MET A 208 -16.67 -11.51 18.94
CA MET A 208 -16.19 -12.88 19.04
C MET A 208 -16.32 -13.45 20.45
N LEU A 209 -16.09 -12.63 21.48
CA LEU A 209 -16.14 -13.08 22.86
C LEU A 209 -17.58 -13.14 23.44
N HIS A 210 -18.39 -12.11 23.13
CA HIS A 210 -19.72 -11.94 23.73
C HIS A 210 -20.87 -12.21 22.75
N GLY A 211 -20.57 -12.41 21.46
CA GLY A 211 -21.57 -12.38 20.42
C GLY A 211 -22.40 -13.66 20.30
N GLY A 212 -23.73 -13.50 20.48
CA GLY A 212 -24.80 -14.41 20.07
C GLY A 212 -25.61 -13.84 18.92
N GLY A 213 -25.03 -13.08 17.98
CA GLY A 213 -25.72 -12.39 16.91
C GLY A 213 -25.73 -13.14 15.57
N GLN A 214 -26.85 -13.00 14.84
CA GLN A 214 -26.95 -13.42 13.44
C GLN A 214 -26.16 -12.43 12.57
N LEU A 215 -25.24 -12.95 11.76
CA LEU A 215 -24.67 -12.21 10.65
C LEU A 215 -25.61 -12.24 9.45
N LYS A 216 -25.49 -11.24 8.57
CA LYS A 216 -26.21 -11.21 7.31
C LYS A 216 -25.97 -12.44 6.44
N ASP A 217 -24.81 -13.10 6.64
CA ASP A 217 -24.33 -14.26 5.89
C ASP A 217 -23.89 -15.45 6.78
N GLY A 218 -24.32 -15.53 8.07
CA GLY A 218 -23.96 -16.63 8.96
C GLY A 218 -24.12 -16.33 10.46
N TYR A 219 -23.80 -17.31 11.30
CA TYR A 219 -23.86 -17.20 12.76
C TYR A 219 -22.49 -16.84 13.35
N TYR A 220 -22.43 -15.96 14.36
CA TYR A 220 -21.44 -16.06 15.42
C TYR A 220 -21.84 -17.30 16.24
N GLY A 221 -21.57 -18.44 15.70
CA GLY A 221 -21.96 -19.66 16.34
C GLY A 221 -20.81 -20.19 17.15
N ASP A 222 -21.01 -21.02 18.02
CA ASP A 222 -20.15 -21.83 18.85
C ASP A 222 -18.87 -21.14 19.34
N ALA A 223 -18.74 -21.05 20.64
CA ALA A 223 -17.56 -20.52 21.31
C ALA A 223 -16.31 -21.14 20.64
N LEU A 224 -15.38 -20.29 20.21
CA LEU A 224 -14.06 -20.72 19.72
C LEU A 224 -13.45 -21.65 20.76
N GLU A 225 -13.43 -22.98 20.50
CA GLU A 225 -12.95 -23.98 21.45
C GLU A 225 -11.56 -23.62 22.00
N ASP A 226 -10.69 -23.06 21.14
CA ASP A 226 -9.31 -22.72 21.47
C ASP A 226 -9.11 -21.24 21.84
N GLY A 227 -10.16 -20.41 21.74
CA GLY A 227 -10.09 -18.97 22.01
C GLY A 227 -9.29 -18.16 20.97
N PHE A 228 -9.05 -16.90 21.25
CA PHE A 228 -8.24 -16.00 20.44
C PHE A 228 -7.48 -14.97 21.31
N VAL A 229 -6.47 -14.34 20.73
CA VAL A 229 -5.77 -13.18 21.31
C VAL A 229 -5.62 -12.11 20.26
N LEU A 230 -6.00 -10.87 20.58
CA LEU A 230 -5.78 -9.69 19.74
C LEU A 230 -4.59 -8.89 20.28
N THR A 231 -3.57 -8.71 19.45
CA THR A 231 -2.46 -7.80 19.73
C THR A 231 -2.71 -6.45 19.04
N MET A 232 -2.70 -5.37 19.81
CA MET A 232 -2.79 -3.99 19.34
C MET A 232 -1.39 -3.36 19.41
N ALA A 233 -0.69 -3.29 18.28
CA ALA A 233 0.68 -2.79 18.20
C ALA A 233 0.74 -1.35 17.68
N GLY A 234 1.41 -0.47 18.41
CA GLY A 234 1.55 0.94 18.12
C GLY A 234 1.01 1.83 19.22
N GLY A 235 0.91 3.11 18.95
CA GLY A 235 0.41 4.12 19.87
C GLY A 235 -0.20 5.30 19.12
N GLY A 236 -0.76 6.24 19.86
CA GLY A 236 -1.34 7.45 19.27
C GLY A 236 -2.41 8.08 20.14
N GLN A 237 -3.03 9.13 19.62
CA GLN A 237 -4.00 9.95 20.37
C GLN A 237 -5.22 9.17 20.86
N MET A 238 -5.58 8.04 20.25
CA MET A 238 -6.73 7.21 20.64
C MET A 238 -6.35 6.13 21.68
N GLU A 239 -5.10 5.96 22.05
CA GLU A 239 -4.63 4.82 22.87
C GLU A 239 -5.40 4.69 24.19
N GLU A 240 -5.56 5.78 24.92
CA GLU A 240 -6.26 5.77 26.20
C GLU A 240 -7.78 5.51 26.07
N GLU A 241 -8.38 5.98 24.98
CA GLU A 241 -9.77 5.68 24.63
C GLU A 241 -9.95 4.19 24.32
N LEU A 242 -9.06 3.62 23.55
CA LEU A 242 -9.09 2.20 23.19
C LEU A 242 -8.88 1.28 24.41
N LYS A 243 -7.98 1.64 25.32
CA LYS A 243 -7.79 0.91 26.60
C LYS A 243 -9.05 0.95 27.46
N ARG A 244 -9.71 2.12 27.53
CA ARG A 244 -10.99 2.26 28.24
C ARG A 244 -12.08 1.39 27.59
N MET A 245 -12.18 1.39 26.27
CA MET A 245 -13.11 0.56 25.52
C MET A 245 -12.90 -0.95 25.79
N VAL A 246 -11.66 -1.41 25.83
CA VAL A 246 -11.31 -2.80 26.19
C VAL A 246 -11.81 -3.14 27.59
N LYS A 247 -11.60 -2.26 28.59
CA LYS A 247 -12.06 -2.45 29.95
C LYS A 247 -13.60 -2.43 30.08
N GLU A 248 -14.26 -1.48 29.41
CA GLU A 248 -15.72 -1.36 29.45
C GLU A 248 -16.41 -2.57 28.82
N LYS A 249 -15.74 -3.21 27.84
CA LYS A 249 -16.22 -4.42 27.16
C LYS A 249 -15.74 -5.73 27.82
N GLY A 250 -14.94 -5.68 28.88
CA GLY A 250 -14.43 -6.88 29.56
C GLY A 250 -13.52 -7.75 28.71
N LEU A 251 -12.63 -7.12 27.90
CA LEU A 251 -11.77 -7.79 26.91
C LEU A 251 -10.30 -7.89 27.37
N GLU A 252 -9.99 -7.55 28.63
CA GLU A 252 -8.62 -7.46 29.14
C GLU A 252 -7.84 -8.77 29.04
N GLU A 253 -8.52 -9.91 29.10
CA GLU A 253 -7.90 -11.23 29.00
C GLU A 253 -7.53 -11.63 27.55
N VAL A 254 -8.16 -11.00 26.55
CA VAL A 254 -7.98 -11.36 25.13
C VAL A 254 -7.35 -10.25 24.28
N VAL A 255 -7.32 -8.99 24.75
CA VAL A 255 -6.73 -7.86 24.04
C VAL A 255 -5.52 -7.33 24.79
N ARG A 256 -4.38 -7.27 24.12
CA ARG A 256 -3.14 -6.72 24.67
C ARG A 256 -2.61 -5.56 23.83
N PHE A 257 -2.16 -4.50 24.51
CA PHE A 257 -1.45 -3.39 23.91
C PHE A 257 0.04 -3.57 24.09
N THR A 258 0.82 -3.45 23.00
CA THR A 258 2.29 -3.58 23.09
C THR A 258 3.00 -2.24 23.13
N GLY A 259 2.29 -1.14 22.82
CA GLY A 259 2.92 0.14 22.56
C GLY A 259 3.68 0.13 21.22
N PHE A 260 4.60 1.08 21.09
CA PHE A 260 5.44 1.17 19.90
C PHE A 260 6.39 -0.03 19.80
N MET A 261 6.48 -0.60 18.60
CA MET A 261 7.40 -1.68 18.25
C MET A 261 8.26 -1.23 17.06
N SER A 262 9.51 -1.66 17.05
CA SER A 262 10.40 -1.46 15.90
C SER A 262 9.89 -2.22 14.66
N PRO A 263 10.31 -1.86 13.43
CA PRO A 263 9.94 -2.60 12.23
C PRO A 263 10.25 -4.10 12.30
N GLU A 264 11.37 -4.48 12.92
CA GLU A 264 11.76 -5.88 13.09
C GLU A 264 10.86 -6.62 14.09
N GLU A 265 10.50 -5.99 15.20
CA GLU A 265 9.58 -6.57 16.18
C GLU A 265 8.17 -6.75 15.60
N ILE A 266 7.66 -5.75 14.87
CA ILE A 266 6.37 -5.86 14.15
C ILE A 266 6.42 -7.01 13.15
N ARG A 267 7.52 -7.14 12.41
CA ARG A 267 7.68 -8.24 11.44
C ARG A 267 7.65 -9.60 12.13
N ALA A 268 8.38 -9.74 13.23
CA ALA A 268 8.39 -10.97 14.03
C ALA A 268 7.01 -11.30 14.62
N GLU A 269 6.22 -10.30 14.98
CA GLU A 269 4.85 -10.49 15.47
C GLU A 269 3.91 -10.91 14.31
N MET A 270 4.04 -10.31 13.11
CA MET A 270 3.30 -10.73 11.92
C MET A 270 3.59 -12.19 11.54
N GLU A 271 4.85 -12.64 11.63
CA GLU A 271 5.22 -14.02 11.33
C GLU A 271 4.50 -15.05 12.23
N LYS A 272 4.15 -14.67 13.45
CA LYS A 272 3.41 -15.53 14.39
C LYS A 272 1.90 -15.38 14.29
N SER A 273 1.42 -14.23 13.82
CA SER A 273 -0.01 -13.92 13.76
C SER A 273 -0.70 -14.65 12.61
N ASP A 274 -1.89 -15.16 12.85
CA ASP A 274 -2.71 -15.84 11.86
C ASP A 274 -3.44 -14.84 10.96
N ILE A 275 -4.05 -13.82 11.58
CA ILE A 275 -4.89 -12.82 10.93
C ILE A 275 -4.35 -11.42 11.19
N PHE A 276 -4.19 -10.64 10.14
CA PHE A 276 -3.89 -9.20 10.24
C PHE A 276 -5.14 -8.38 9.92
N LEU A 277 -5.52 -7.48 10.83
CA LEU A 277 -6.69 -6.63 10.70
C LEU A 277 -6.29 -5.27 10.12
N PHE A 278 -6.77 -4.96 8.91
CA PHE A 278 -6.44 -3.73 8.21
C PHE A 278 -7.67 -2.84 8.06
N THR A 279 -7.84 -1.93 9.01
CA THR A 279 -9.10 -1.21 9.27
C THR A 279 -9.15 0.22 8.75
N SER A 280 -8.06 0.76 8.19
CA SER A 280 -7.98 2.14 7.69
C SER A 280 -9.08 2.50 6.69
N ASP A 281 -9.44 3.79 6.63
CA ASP A 281 -10.38 4.32 5.64
C ASP A 281 -9.69 4.79 4.34
N GLN A 282 -10.43 5.53 3.50
CA GLN A 282 -9.96 6.05 2.20
C GLN A 282 -8.81 7.06 2.29
N LYS A 283 -8.43 7.54 3.48
CA LYS A 283 -7.26 8.41 3.67
C LYS A 283 -5.95 7.62 3.62
N GLU A 284 -6.02 6.28 3.76
CA GLU A 284 -4.86 5.41 3.51
C GLU A 284 -4.58 5.34 2.00
N GLY A 285 -3.56 6.07 1.55
CA GLY A 285 -3.21 6.17 0.13
C GLY A 285 -2.78 4.84 -0.47
N TRP A 286 -1.85 4.16 0.21
CA TRP A 286 -1.38 2.82 -0.13
C TRP A 286 -1.61 1.85 1.03
N GLY A 287 -0.89 2.02 2.13
CA GLY A 287 -0.90 1.15 3.29
C GLY A 287 0.16 0.05 3.22
N ALA A 288 1.45 0.45 3.28
CA ALA A 288 2.59 -0.46 3.15
C ALA A 288 2.63 -1.59 4.18
N VAL A 289 1.90 -1.48 5.29
CA VAL A 289 1.74 -2.55 6.27
C VAL A 289 1.09 -3.80 5.67
N LEU A 290 0.25 -3.65 4.63
CA LEU A 290 -0.33 -4.77 3.88
C LEU A 290 0.75 -5.64 3.25
N ASN A 291 1.76 -5.01 2.63
CA ASN A 291 2.87 -5.74 2.02
C ASN A 291 3.59 -6.62 3.06
N ALA A 292 3.86 -6.07 4.25
CA ALA A 292 4.53 -6.78 5.32
C ALA A 292 3.67 -7.94 5.88
N ALA A 293 2.38 -7.70 6.12
CA ALA A 293 1.46 -8.70 6.65
C ALA A 293 1.29 -9.89 5.68
N MET A 294 1.05 -9.60 4.38
CA MET A 294 0.96 -10.63 3.35
C MET A 294 2.27 -11.42 3.21
N ASN A 295 3.42 -10.72 3.19
CA ASN A 295 4.73 -11.39 3.11
C ASN A 295 5.09 -12.20 4.37
N SER A 296 4.44 -11.93 5.49
CA SER A 296 4.56 -12.73 6.72
C SER A 296 3.55 -13.90 6.79
N GLY A 297 2.84 -14.17 5.71
CA GLY A 297 1.87 -15.27 5.65
C GLY A 297 0.63 -15.07 6.53
N CYS A 298 0.27 -13.82 6.86
CA CYS A 298 -0.99 -13.54 7.53
C CYS A 298 -2.15 -13.60 6.52
N LEU A 299 -3.27 -14.18 6.91
CA LEU A 299 -4.54 -13.81 6.28
C LEU A 299 -4.81 -12.34 6.59
N VAL A 300 -5.01 -11.52 5.58
CA VAL A 300 -5.39 -10.12 5.81
C VAL A 300 -6.90 -9.94 5.64
N ILE A 301 -7.53 -9.35 6.66
CA ILE A 301 -8.91 -8.90 6.58
C ILE A 301 -8.90 -7.39 6.51
N ALA A 302 -9.32 -6.84 5.37
CA ALA A 302 -9.16 -5.42 5.06
C ALA A 302 -10.47 -4.73 4.71
N ARG A 303 -10.52 -3.42 4.96
CA ARG A 303 -11.57 -2.56 4.40
C ARG A 303 -11.31 -2.28 2.91
N PRO A 304 -12.37 -2.13 2.10
CA PRO A 304 -12.25 -1.98 0.65
C PRO A 304 -11.68 -0.64 0.19
N ASP A 305 -11.67 0.37 1.08
CA ASP A 305 -11.33 1.75 0.75
C ASP A 305 -9.82 2.05 0.74
N ILE A 306 -9.01 1.11 1.19
CA ILE A 306 -7.55 1.23 1.29
C ILE A 306 -6.92 1.07 -0.09
N GLY A 307 -6.00 1.95 -0.45
CA GLY A 307 -5.47 2.03 -1.81
C GLY A 307 -4.83 0.76 -2.37
N ALA A 308 -4.09 0.00 -1.55
CA ALA A 308 -3.44 -1.24 -1.97
C ALA A 308 -4.39 -2.45 -2.07
N VAL A 309 -5.47 -2.45 -1.30
CA VAL A 309 -6.34 -3.61 -1.12
C VAL A 309 -6.91 -4.15 -2.45
N PRO A 310 -7.55 -3.33 -3.32
CA PRO A 310 -8.08 -3.85 -4.57
C PRO A 310 -7.01 -4.32 -5.58
N TYR A 311 -5.75 -3.95 -5.38
CA TYR A 311 -4.63 -4.37 -6.22
C TYR A 311 -3.99 -5.67 -5.74
N MET A 312 -3.95 -5.90 -4.43
CA MET A 312 -3.17 -6.97 -3.82
C MET A 312 -4.02 -8.11 -3.28
N ILE A 313 -5.25 -7.84 -2.87
CA ILE A 313 -6.16 -8.86 -2.31
C ILE A 313 -7.21 -9.28 -3.33
N GLN A 314 -7.21 -10.55 -3.66
CA GLN A 314 -8.32 -11.22 -4.31
C GLN A 314 -9.18 -11.87 -3.21
N HIS A 315 -10.37 -11.31 -2.99
CA HIS A 315 -11.29 -11.72 -1.94
C HIS A 315 -11.59 -13.23 -1.94
N GLY A 316 -11.40 -13.86 -0.78
CA GLY A 316 -11.62 -15.30 -0.59
C GLY A 316 -10.53 -16.21 -1.17
N TRP A 317 -9.44 -15.64 -1.71
CA TRP A 317 -8.32 -16.42 -2.25
C TRP A 317 -7.01 -16.18 -1.50
N ASN A 318 -6.58 -14.93 -1.32
CA ASN A 318 -5.36 -14.55 -0.61
C ASN A 318 -5.60 -13.48 0.46
N GLY A 319 -6.86 -13.32 0.88
CA GLY A 319 -7.30 -12.36 1.88
C GLY A 319 -8.79 -12.09 1.79
N MET A 320 -9.33 -11.40 2.76
CA MET A 320 -10.73 -11.06 2.86
C MET A 320 -10.93 -9.56 2.76
N ILE A 321 -11.90 -9.12 1.95
CA ILE A 321 -12.28 -7.71 1.83
C ILE A 321 -13.69 -7.55 2.41
N GLY A 322 -13.84 -6.67 3.40
CA GLY A 322 -15.16 -6.25 3.89
C GLY A 322 -15.88 -5.36 2.86
N ASP A 323 -17.14 -5.04 3.11
CA ASP A 323 -17.94 -4.11 2.29
C ASP A 323 -17.90 -2.65 2.79
N GLY A 324 -17.12 -2.39 3.84
CA GLY A 324 -17.02 -1.09 4.52
C GLY A 324 -17.92 -0.98 5.76
N ASP A 325 -18.84 -1.92 5.97
CA ASP A 325 -19.65 -2.01 7.19
C ASP A 325 -18.90 -2.73 8.32
N LEU A 326 -19.02 -2.21 9.54
CA LEU A 326 -18.36 -2.79 10.71
C LEU A 326 -18.85 -4.22 11.01
N ASN A 327 -20.15 -4.49 10.87
CA ASN A 327 -20.68 -5.82 11.15
C ASN A 327 -20.15 -6.85 10.15
N CYS A 328 -20.11 -6.49 8.87
CA CYS A 328 -19.50 -7.34 7.85
C CYS A 328 -18.03 -7.60 8.13
N PHE A 329 -17.26 -6.56 8.52
CA PHE A 329 -15.85 -6.72 8.89
C PHE A 329 -15.69 -7.70 10.06
N CYS A 330 -16.43 -7.48 11.16
CA CYS A 330 -16.38 -8.36 12.33
C CYS A 330 -16.79 -9.81 11.98
N GLY A 331 -17.80 -9.97 11.12
CA GLY A 331 -18.23 -11.28 10.67
C GLY A 331 -17.19 -12.05 9.90
N ARG A 332 -16.42 -11.37 9.07
CA ARG A 332 -15.30 -12.01 8.37
C ARG A 332 -14.19 -12.40 9.33
N VAL A 333 -13.90 -11.56 10.34
CA VAL A 333 -12.91 -11.91 11.38
C VAL A 333 -13.35 -13.17 12.11
N ALA A 334 -14.60 -13.23 12.60
CA ALA A 334 -15.13 -14.40 13.31
C ALA A 334 -15.14 -15.64 12.42
N GLY A 335 -15.61 -15.54 11.18
CA GLY A 335 -15.66 -16.67 10.24
C GLY A 335 -14.28 -17.26 9.97
N MET A 336 -13.28 -16.43 9.72
CA MET A 336 -11.91 -16.89 9.44
C MET A 336 -11.18 -17.39 10.69
N THR A 337 -11.58 -16.95 11.87
CA THR A 337 -11.06 -17.46 13.15
C THR A 337 -11.58 -18.89 13.41
N LEU A 338 -12.79 -19.19 12.94
CA LEU A 338 -13.38 -20.54 13.03
C LEU A 338 -12.82 -21.49 11.96
N ASP A 339 -12.60 -21.01 10.73
CA ASP A 339 -12.05 -21.82 9.63
C ASP A 339 -10.51 -21.63 9.53
N ARG A 340 -9.81 -22.31 10.42
CA ARG A 340 -8.34 -22.23 10.52
C ARG A 340 -7.60 -22.76 9.30
N ASP A 341 -8.16 -23.75 8.62
CA ASP A 341 -7.51 -24.36 7.45
C ASP A 341 -7.57 -23.40 6.26
N ASP A 342 -8.74 -22.78 6.00
CA ASP A 342 -8.84 -21.74 4.96
C ASP A 342 -8.07 -20.47 5.35
N CYS A 343 -8.10 -20.07 6.62
CA CYS A 343 -7.27 -18.96 7.11
C CYS A 343 -5.79 -19.17 6.78
N ARG A 344 -5.25 -20.33 7.08
CA ARG A 344 -3.85 -20.70 6.84
C ARG A 344 -3.55 -20.78 5.34
N GLU A 345 -4.44 -21.35 4.54
CA GLU A 345 -4.26 -21.46 3.10
C GLU A 345 -4.28 -20.09 2.41
N GLN A 346 -5.19 -19.19 2.80
CA GLN A 346 -5.21 -17.82 2.28
C GLN A 346 -3.95 -17.04 2.71
N GLY A 347 -3.46 -17.25 3.92
CA GLY A 347 -2.18 -16.68 4.37
C GLY A 347 -0.99 -17.17 3.55
N ARG A 348 -0.95 -18.46 3.19
CA ARG A 348 0.05 -19.03 2.27
C ARG A 348 0.00 -18.36 0.91
N ARG A 349 -1.19 -18.20 0.33
CA ARG A 349 -1.38 -17.53 -0.97
C ARG A 349 -1.07 -16.03 -0.92
N ALA A 350 -1.28 -15.38 0.24
CA ALA A 350 -0.86 -14.01 0.46
C ALA A 350 0.67 -13.88 0.35
N TYR A 351 1.43 -14.75 1.03
CA TYR A 351 2.88 -14.81 0.89
C TYR A 351 3.31 -15.07 -0.56
N GLU A 352 2.72 -16.05 -1.23
CA GLU A 352 3.05 -16.36 -2.63
C GLU A 352 2.77 -15.19 -3.58
N THR A 353 1.72 -14.40 -3.32
CA THR A 353 1.41 -13.18 -4.08
C THR A 353 2.56 -12.18 -3.97
N MET A 354 3.14 -12.01 -2.78
CA MET A 354 4.28 -11.13 -2.57
C MET A 354 5.51 -11.61 -3.31
N ILE A 355 5.84 -12.91 -3.18
CA ILE A 355 7.04 -13.49 -3.81
C ILE A 355 6.93 -13.49 -5.34
N LYS A 356 5.75 -13.77 -5.90
CA LYS A 356 5.59 -13.94 -7.35
C LYS A 356 5.32 -12.63 -8.09
N TYR A 357 4.56 -11.73 -7.48
CA TYR A 357 3.98 -10.60 -8.22
C TYR A 357 4.32 -9.25 -7.61
N TRP A 358 4.20 -9.10 -6.29
CA TRP A 358 4.25 -7.78 -5.66
C TRP A 358 5.56 -7.53 -4.90
N ASN A 359 6.67 -7.61 -5.63
CA ASN A 359 8.03 -7.37 -5.15
C ASN A 359 8.79 -6.38 -6.04
N ALA A 360 9.90 -5.89 -5.56
CA ALA A 360 10.70 -4.87 -6.21
C ALA A 360 11.31 -5.34 -7.53
N GLU A 361 11.79 -6.56 -7.58
CA GLU A 361 12.45 -7.16 -8.75
C GLU A 361 11.46 -7.29 -9.91
N ASN A 362 10.26 -7.83 -9.63
CA ASN A 362 9.21 -7.95 -10.64
C ASN A 362 8.74 -6.58 -11.12
N ALA A 363 8.54 -5.62 -10.20
CA ALA A 363 8.12 -4.26 -10.54
C ALA A 363 9.18 -3.55 -11.41
N ALA A 364 10.45 -3.64 -11.04
CA ALA A 364 11.54 -3.08 -11.84
C ALA A 364 11.61 -3.70 -13.24
N ALA A 365 11.57 -5.03 -13.33
CA ALA A 365 11.60 -5.73 -14.63
C ALA A 365 10.45 -5.31 -15.54
N GLN A 366 9.23 -5.20 -15.01
CA GLN A 366 8.07 -4.77 -15.79
C GLN A 366 8.16 -3.29 -16.19
N PHE A 367 8.59 -2.42 -15.28
CA PHE A 367 8.80 -1.00 -15.57
C PHE A 367 9.82 -0.80 -16.70
N LEU A 368 10.97 -1.49 -16.63
CA LEU A 368 12.02 -1.41 -17.64
C LEU A 368 11.52 -1.88 -19.00
N ARG A 369 10.81 -3.00 -19.07
CA ARG A 369 10.21 -3.52 -20.31
C ARG A 369 9.21 -2.54 -20.94
N VAL A 370 8.32 -1.96 -20.14
CA VAL A 370 7.35 -0.94 -20.63
C VAL A 370 8.11 0.29 -21.13
N THR A 371 9.12 0.74 -20.39
CA THR A 371 9.95 1.89 -20.76
C THR A 371 10.69 1.66 -22.09
N GLU A 372 11.32 0.51 -22.28
CA GLU A 372 12.00 0.13 -23.52
C GLU A 372 11.03 0.09 -24.71
N GLY A 373 9.83 -0.45 -24.50
CA GLY A 373 8.78 -0.47 -25.53
C GLY A 373 8.36 0.94 -25.95
N LEU A 374 8.21 1.86 -24.99
CA LEU A 374 7.88 3.26 -25.24
C LEU A 374 9.02 4.02 -25.94
N LEU A 375 10.27 3.85 -25.47
CA LEU A 375 11.44 4.51 -26.07
C LEU A 375 11.72 4.03 -27.49
N SER A 376 11.50 2.73 -27.76
CA SER A 376 11.68 2.16 -29.12
C SER A 376 10.52 2.39 -30.08
N GLY A 377 9.44 3.04 -29.63
CA GLY A 377 8.25 3.28 -30.47
C GLY A 377 7.40 2.03 -30.72
N LYS A 378 7.72 0.89 -30.12
CA LYS A 378 6.95 -0.37 -30.24
C LYS A 378 5.66 -0.36 -29.43
N GLY A 379 5.49 0.65 -28.55
CA GLY A 379 4.38 0.72 -27.62
C GLY A 379 4.51 -0.24 -26.44
N ILE A 380 3.43 -0.40 -25.68
CA ILE A 380 3.41 -1.23 -24.47
C ILE A 380 3.07 -2.67 -24.88
N ILE A 381 4.00 -3.58 -24.62
CA ILE A 381 3.82 -5.02 -24.85
C ILE A 381 3.53 -5.70 -23.51
N TYR A 382 2.30 -6.21 -23.36
CA TYR A 382 1.92 -7.04 -22.20
C TYR A 382 2.18 -8.51 -22.52
N SER A 383 2.71 -9.26 -21.54
CA SER A 383 2.80 -10.71 -21.68
C SER A 383 1.43 -11.38 -21.55
N GLU A 384 1.26 -12.59 -22.08
CA GLU A 384 0.01 -13.37 -21.91
C GLU A 384 -0.31 -13.58 -20.41
N LYS A 385 0.71 -13.85 -19.58
CA LYS A 385 0.58 -13.99 -18.12
C LYS A 385 0.03 -12.74 -17.43
N GLU A 386 0.35 -11.56 -17.93
CA GLU A 386 -0.14 -10.29 -17.36
C GLU A 386 -1.62 -10.05 -17.67
N LYS A 387 -2.12 -10.64 -18.73
CA LYS A 387 -3.56 -10.58 -19.06
C LYS A 387 -4.40 -11.49 -18.16
N GLU A 388 -3.80 -12.60 -17.67
CA GLU A 388 -4.50 -13.60 -16.85
C GLU A 388 -4.57 -13.23 -15.36
N THR A 389 -3.61 -12.47 -14.84
CA THR A 389 -3.48 -12.20 -13.40
C THR A 389 -4.16 -10.89 -12.95
N GLY A 390 -4.67 -10.09 -13.86
CA GLY A 390 -5.47 -8.89 -13.55
C GLY A 390 -4.78 -7.89 -12.62
N ALA A 391 -5.48 -7.49 -11.57
CA ALA A 391 -5.03 -6.45 -10.62
C ALA A 391 -3.91 -6.89 -9.66
N LEU A 392 -3.46 -8.15 -9.70
CA LEU A 392 -2.41 -8.65 -8.78
C LEU A 392 -0.98 -8.30 -9.20
N GLN A 393 -0.77 -7.56 -10.28
CA GLN A 393 0.58 -7.24 -10.78
C GLN A 393 0.80 -5.74 -10.99
N PRO A 394 2.01 -5.22 -10.67
CA PRO A 394 2.45 -3.90 -11.10
C PRO A 394 2.40 -3.77 -12.64
N MET A 395 2.32 -2.55 -13.13
CA MET A 395 2.33 -2.18 -14.54
C MET A 395 1.17 -2.75 -15.39
N CYS A 396 0.19 -3.39 -14.79
CA CYS A 396 -1.07 -3.67 -15.49
C CYS A 396 -1.75 -2.34 -15.86
N LYS A 397 -2.54 -2.37 -16.93
CA LYS A 397 -3.39 -1.23 -17.25
C LYS A 397 -4.32 -0.98 -16.07
N ASP A 398 -4.41 0.28 -15.63
CA ASP A 398 -5.27 0.70 -14.53
C ASP A 398 -6.72 0.27 -14.80
N PRO A 399 -7.29 -0.66 -14.02
CA PRO A 399 -8.69 -0.99 -14.14
C PRO A 399 -9.50 0.27 -13.83
N GLU A 400 -10.64 0.46 -14.49
CA GLU A 400 -11.57 1.55 -14.17
C GLU A 400 -12.24 1.31 -12.81
N ILE A 401 -11.44 1.36 -11.73
CA ILE A 401 -11.93 1.26 -10.36
C ILE A 401 -12.63 2.58 -10.04
N GLY A 402 -13.87 2.48 -9.62
CA GLY A 402 -14.66 3.62 -9.19
C GLY A 402 -14.10 4.28 -7.92
N PRO A 403 -14.63 5.42 -7.51
CA PRO A 403 -14.25 6.06 -6.24
C PRO A 403 -14.49 5.10 -5.06
N SER A 404 -13.64 5.20 -4.04
CA SER A 404 -13.82 4.48 -2.78
C SER A 404 -15.21 4.75 -2.16
N MET A 405 -15.66 3.88 -1.27
CA MET A 405 -16.98 4.02 -0.61
C MET A 405 -17.14 5.39 0.05
N GLY A 406 -16.12 5.88 0.77
CA GLY A 406 -16.12 7.22 1.37
C GLY A 406 -16.26 8.35 0.34
N ALA A 407 -15.65 8.23 -0.83
CA ALA A 407 -15.81 9.19 -1.92
C ALA A 407 -17.19 9.10 -2.62
N ARG A 408 -17.86 7.94 -2.57
CA ARG A 408 -19.23 7.78 -3.09
C ARG A 408 -20.26 8.50 -2.25
N PHE A 409 -20.12 8.52 -0.92
CA PHE A 409 -21.00 9.27 -0.02
C PHE A 409 -20.85 10.79 -0.22
N ALA A 410 -19.65 11.28 -0.46
CA ALA A 410 -19.41 12.70 -0.74
C ALA A 410 -20.03 13.20 -2.06
N LYS A 411 -20.50 12.32 -2.95
CA LYS A 411 -21.23 12.69 -4.18
C LYS A 411 -22.73 12.96 -3.97
N ARG A 412 -23.26 12.74 -2.77
CA ARG A 412 -24.71 12.89 -2.48
C ARG A 412 -25.11 14.22 -1.84
N PHE A 413 -24.14 15.16 -1.70
CA PHE A 413 -24.41 16.52 -1.18
C PHE A 413 -23.97 17.58 -2.17
#